data_76025562817a1c339b3406fe3dde9729
#
_entry.id   76025562817a1c339b3406fe3dde9729
#
_cell.length_a   1.000
_cell.length_b   1.000
_cell.length_c   1.000
_cell.angle_alpha   90.00
_cell.angle_beta   90.00
_cell.angle_gamma   90.00
#
_symmetry.space_group_name_H-M   'P 1'
#
loop_
_entity.id
_entity.type
_entity.pdbx_description
1 polymer ?
#
loop_
_entity_poly.entity_id
_entity_poly.type
_entity_poly.pdbx_seq_one_letter_code
_entity_poly.pdbx_strand_id
1 'polypeptide(L)'
;MNFKRIIAIAAAAAMLALSAACGSNTASSSSSEPKADTTSPTGYYSDDIIAAVDGPQLMFSNVEAAAGETAEVSLFVSGAANKWTMCGLHITYGKDLEPVMSDAAQSMVEFDLGDASKRSSGSVCMLWESGLPKELTDNDLGSIFFTEIFDGDKGGDGEIVKFYFKVPEKAKKGTVYPIGIYYMPPTDERSDMFIGTDGDKSREKYAFQNWTGGSITVK
;
A
#
# COMPACT_ATOMS: atom_id res chain seq x y z
N MET A 1 -5.94 -5.76 -39.79
CA MET A 1 -4.95 -6.78 -39.43
C MET A 1 -4.81 -6.75 -37.93
N ASN A 2 -5.37 -7.77 -37.26
CA ASN A 2 -5.43 -7.81 -35.78
C ASN A 2 -4.19 -8.53 -35.23
N PHE A 3 -3.37 -7.84 -34.43
CA PHE A 3 -2.34 -8.49 -33.62
C PHE A 3 -2.83 -8.63 -32.18
N LYS A 4 -3.31 -9.84 -31.85
CA LYS A 4 -3.53 -10.25 -30.45
C LYS A 4 -2.17 -10.61 -29.84
N ARG A 5 -1.73 -9.85 -28.86
CA ARG A 5 -0.60 -10.25 -28.00
C ARG A 5 -1.14 -11.04 -26.82
N ILE A 6 -0.79 -12.32 -26.78
CA ILE A 6 -1.05 -13.22 -25.66
C ILE A 6 0.11 -13.03 -24.67
N ILE A 7 -0.18 -12.56 -23.48
CA ILE A 7 0.78 -12.54 -22.36
C ILE A 7 0.46 -13.77 -21.50
N ALA A 8 1.42 -14.69 -21.42
CA ALA A 8 1.33 -15.86 -20.56
C ALA A 8 1.77 -15.48 -19.14
N ILE A 9 0.86 -15.59 -18.18
CA ILE A 9 1.15 -15.45 -16.77
C ILE A 9 1.57 -16.82 -16.24
N ALA A 10 2.82 -16.96 -15.82
CA ALA A 10 3.30 -18.14 -15.11
C ALA A 10 3.09 -17.96 -13.60
N ALA A 11 2.08 -18.62 -13.04
CA ALA A 11 1.88 -18.72 -11.61
C ALA A 11 2.75 -19.87 -11.06
N ALA A 12 3.74 -19.55 -10.23
CA ALA A 12 4.52 -20.55 -9.48
C ALA A 12 3.86 -20.77 -8.12
N ALA A 13 3.17 -21.91 -7.98
CA ALA A 13 2.69 -22.39 -6.69
C ALA A 13 3.81 -23.18 -5.99
N ALA A 14 4.30 -22.70 -4.84
CA ALA A 14 5.19 -23.43 -3.98
C ALA A 14 4.38 -24.16 -2.90
N MET A 15 4.30 -25.50 -2.99
CA MET A 15 3.76 -26.38 -1.95
C MET A 15 4.82 -26.62 -0.88
N LEU A 16 4.51 -26.33 0.37
CA LEU A 16 5.28 -26.73 1.53
C LEU A 16 4.88 -28.14 1.96
N ALA A 17 5.84 -29.07 1.93
CA ALA A 17 5.72 -30.37 2.57
C ALA A 17 6.30 -30.29 3.99
N LEU A 18 5.47 -30.62 5.00
CA LEU A 18 5.92 -30.86 6.37
C LEU A 18 6.55 -32.27 6.46
N SER A 19 7.78 -32.35 6.94
CA SER A 19 8.33 -33.57 7.49
C SER A 19 8.92 -33.30 8.88
N ALA A 20 8.33 -33.93 9.90
CA ALA A 20 8.85 -33.96 11.26
C ALA A 20 9.99 -34.98 11.39
N ALA A 21 11.12 -34.57 11.97
CA ALA A 21 12.11 -35.48 12.55
C ALA A 21 12.81 -34.80 13.72
N CYS A 22 12.77 -35.46 14.88
CA CYS A 22 13.52 -35.14 16.10
C CYS A 22 15.02 -35.44 15.94
N GLY A 23 15.86 -34.64 16.62
CA GLY A 23 17.24 -35.12 16.94
C GLY A 23 18.26 -33.98 17.14
N SER A 24 18.51 -33.66 18.43
CA SER A 24 19.73 -33.19 19.11
C SER A 24 20.83 -32.37 18.43
N ASN A 25 21.07 -31.19 19.05
CA ASN A 25 22.35 -30.49 19.34
C ASN A 25 23.47 -30.40 18.30
N THR A 26 23.84 -29.24 17.84
CA THR A 26 24.99 -28.40 18.26
C THR A 26 25.27 -27.27 17.28
N ALA A 27 25.66 -26.12 17.84
CA ALA A 27 26.46 -25.03 17.29
C ALA A 27 25.89 -24.14 16.18
N SER A 28 25.38 -23.00 16.59
CA SER A 28 25.73 -21.64 16.17
C SER A 28 26.40 -21.48 14.82
N SER A 29 25.60 -21.02 13.83
CA SER A 29 26.06 -20.02 12.87
C SER A 29 24.86 -19.12 12.53
N SER A 30 24.87 -17.94 13.11
CA SER A 30 23.91 -16.88 12.82
C SER A 30 24.21 -16.32 11.43
N SER A 31 23.55 -16.80 10.41
CA SER A 31 23.33 -16.04 9.20
C SER A 31 22.08 -15.18 9.44
N SER A 32 22.29 -13.97 9.94
CA SER A 32 21.27 -12.94 9.95
C SER A 32 21.04 -12.52 8.50
N GLU A 33 20.00 -13.08 7.87
CA GLU A 33 19.38 -12.40 6.73
C GLU A 33 19.01 -10.98 7.20
N PRO A 34 19.36 -9.93 6.42
CA PRO A 34 18.91 -8.60 6.74
C PRO A 34 17.38 -8.60 6.62
N LYS A 35 16.69 -8.65 7.76
CA LYS A 35 15.31 -8.29 7.86
C LYS A 35 15.25 -6.86 7.38
N ALA A 36 14.69 -6.63 6.19
CA ALA A 36 14.35 -5.30 5.74
C ALA A 36 13.49 -4.68 6.85
N ASP A 37 14.03 -3.71 7.54
CA ASP A 37 13.33 -2.95 8.56
C ASP A 37 12.36 -2.04 7.81
N THR A 38 11.18 -2.55 7.50
CA THR A 38 10.08 -1.84 6.85
C THR A 38 9.23 -1.10 7.88
N THR A 39 9.85 -0.55 8.90
CA THR A 39 9.19 0.43 9.75
C THR A 39 9.11 1.75 8.99
N SER A 40 8.12 1.85 8.08
CA SER A 40 7.62 3.16 7.69
C SER A 40 7.19 3.88 8.98
N PRO A 41 7.55 5.17 9.15
CA PRO A 41 7.06 5.93 10.28
C PRO A 41 5.55 5.91 10.22
N THR A 42 4.95 5.09 11.06
CA THR A 42 3.51 5.06 11.24
C THR A 42 3.15 6.28 12.06
N GLY A 43 2.45 7.23 11.46
CA GLY A 43 1.71 8.22 12.23
C GLY A 43 0.86 7.44 13.24
N TYR A 44 0.90 7.84 14.49
CA TYR A 44 0.33 7.10 15.60
C TYR A 44 -1.13 6.76 15.41
N TYR A 45 -1.45 5.50 15.30
CA TYR A 45 -2.71 5.01 15.78
C TYR A 45 -2.53 4.54 17.23
N SER A 46 -3.45 4.90 18.15
CA SER A 46 -3.35 4.74 19.61
C SER A 46 -2.62 3.47 20.07
N ASP A 47 -1.90 3.56 21.21
CA ASP A 47 -1.10 2.49 21.84
C ASP A 47 -1.87 1.20 22.18
N ASP A 48 -3.21 1.20 22.06
CA ASP A 48 -4.05 0.02 22.26
C ASP A 48 -3.95 -0.91 21.05
N ILE A 49 -3.13 -1.94 21.18
CA ILE A 49 -3.10 -3.05 20.20
C ILE A 49 -4.46 -3.73 20.21
N ILE A 50 -5.18 -3.60 19.10
CA ILE A 50 -6.44 -4.33 18.94
C ILE A 50 -6.11 -5.78 18.64
N ALA A 51 -6.67 -6.69 19.46
CA ALA A 51 -6.63 -8.11 19.18
C ALA A 51 -7.16 -8.38 17.77
N ALA A 52 -6.56 -9.36 17.07
CA ALA A 52 -6.97 -9.75 15.73
C ALA A 52 -8.49 -9.88 15.65
N VAL A 53 -9.14 -8.96 14.97
CA VAL A 53 -10.56 -9.02 14.64
C VAL A 53 -10.68 -9.56 13.22
N ASP A 54 -11.81 -10.11 12.87
CA ASP A 54 -12.16 -10.40 11.47
C ASP A 54 -12.35 -9.05 10.75
N GLY A 55 -11.24 -8.48 10.31
CA GLY A 55 -11.16 -7.10 9.86
C GLY A 55 -10.28 -6.89 8.64
N PRO A 56 -10.32 -5.68 8.05
CA PRO A 56 -9.58 -5.36 6.84
C PRO A 56 -8.07 -5.40 7.06
N GLN A 57 -7.38 -6.08 6.17
CA GLN A 57 -5.93 -6.01 6.04
C GLN A 57 -5.58 -5.27 4.75
N LEU A 58 -4.85 -4.17 4.87
CA LEU A 58 -4.33 -3.41 3.74
C LEU A 58 -2.93 -3.90 3.38
N MET A 59 -2.65 -4.06 2.10
CA MET A 59 -1.36 -4.55 1.63
C MET A 59 -0.98 -3.89 0.31
N PHE A 60 0.25 -3.38 0.22
CA PHE A 60 0.83 -2.92 -1.03
C PHE A 60 1.60 -4.03 -1.76
N SER A 61 1.63 -3.93 -3.08
CA SER A 61 2.44 -4.83 -3.90
C SER A 61 3.94 -4.51 -3.80
N ASN A 62 4.78 -5.54 -3.97
CA ASN A 62 6.20 -5.39 -4.26
C ASN A 62 6.40 -5.55 -5.76
N VAL A 63 7.06 -4.59 -6.40
CA VAL A 63 7.23 -4.58 -7.85
C VAL A 63 8.68 -4.30 -8.23
N GLU A 64 9.05 -4.67 -9.45
CA GLU A 64 10.36 -4.35 -10.03
C GLU A 64 10.18 -3.48 -11.27
N ALA A 65 11.00 -2.44 -11.40
CA ALA A 65 11.05 -1.57 -12.58
C ALA A 65 12.48 -1.17 -12.90
N ALA A 66 12.80 -0.92 -14.16
CA ALA A 66 14.11 -0.37 -14.52
C ALA A 66 14.16 1.14 -14.24
N ALA A 67 15.38 1.67 -14.15
CA ALA A 67 15.57 3.11 -14.09
C ALA A 67 14.91 3.80 -15.31
N GLY A 68 14.15 4.86 -15.05
CA GLY A 68 13.38 5.60 -16.05
C GLY A 68 12.05 4.98 -16.46
N GLU A 69 11.75 3.74 -16.04
CA GLU A 69 10.43 3.12 -16.27
C GLU A 69 9.37 3.61 -15.26
N THR A 70 8.12 3.45 -15.62
CA THR A 70 6.98 3.62 -14.71
C THR A 70 6.67 2.30 -14.03
N ALA A 71 6.63 2.32 -12.70
CA ALA A 71 6.22 1.21 -11.87
C ALA A 71 4.73 1.33 -11.52
N GLU A 72 4.01 0.21 -11.52
CA GLU A 72 2.61 0.10 -11.12
C GLU A 72 2.55 -0.53 -9.72
N VAL A 73 2.06 0.22 -8.73
CA VAL A 73 1.92 -0.26 -7.35
C VAL A 73 0.46 -0.34 -6.99
N SER A 74 0.03 -1.53 -6.57
CA SER A 74 -1.36 -1.78 -6.17
C SER A 74 -1.51 -1.78 -4.65
N LEU A 75 -2.62 -1.21 -4.17
CA LEU A 75 -3.12 -1.36 -2.80
C LEU A 75 -4.26 -2.36 -2.80
N PHE A 76 -4.14 -3.38 -1.97
CA PHE A 76 -5.15 -4.42 -1.79
C PHE A 76 -5.80 -4.32 -0.41
N VAL A 77 -7.04 -4.82 -0.32
CA VAL A 77 -7.74 -5.08 0.93
C VAL A 77 -8.24 -6.52 0.95
N SER A 78 -8.19 -7.16 2.12
CA SER A 78 -8.79 -8.46 2.37
C SER A 78 -9.56 -8.48 3.69
N GLY A 79 -10.54 -9.38 3.83
CA GLY A 79 -11.38 -9.50 5.02
C GLY A 79 -12.41 -8.37 5.20
N ALA A 80 -12.66 -7.56 4.17
CA ALA A 80 -13.51 -6.39 4.22
C ALA A 80 -14.68 -6.41 3.20
N ALA A 81 -14.86 -7.49 2.46
CA ALA A 81 -15.87 -7.57 1.41
C ALA A 81 -17.27 -7.18 1.90
N ASN A 82 -17.88 -6.17 1.29
CA ASN A 82 -19.17 -5.57 1.67
C ASN A 82 -19.24 -5.00 3.11
N LYS A 83 -18.10 -4.72 3.72
CA LYS A 83 -18.02 -4.23 5.10
C LYS A 83 -17.51 -2.79 5.21
N TRP A 84 -17.19 -2.11 4.12
CA TRP A 84 -16.69 -0.74 4.10
C TRP A 84 -17.37 0.12 3.03
N THR A 85 -17.43 1.43 3.28
CA THR A 85 -18.14 2.41 2.43
C THR A 85 -17.31 3.62 2.07
N MET A 86 -16.15 3.79 2.69
CA MET A 86 -15.22 4.89 2.41
C MET A 86 -13.82 4.53 2.88
N CYS A 87 -12.82 4.96 2.15
CA CYS A 87 -11.45 5.07 2.66
C CYS A 87 -10.83 6.41 2.29
N GLY A 88 -9.93 6.90 3.15
CA GLY A 88 -9.06 8.03 2.93
C GLY A 88 -7.70 7.69 3.51
N LEU A 89 -6.64 7.72 2.70
CA LEU A 89 -5.33 7.18 3.05
C LEU A 89 -4.21 8.11 2.59
N HIS A 90 -3.33 8.50 3.51
CA HIS A 90 -2.05 9.09 3.14
C HIS A 90 -1.06 7.98 2.81
N ILE A 91 -0.76 7.84 1.53
CA ILE A 91 0.16 6.83 1.02
C ILE A 91 1.53 7.46 0.88
N THR A 92 2.54 6.84 1.51
CA THR A 92 3.92 7.29 1.46
C THR A 92 4.70 6.54 0.40
N TYR A 93 5.69 7.22 -0.17
CA TYR A 93 6.60 6.65 -1.16
C TYR A 93 8.01 7.25 -1.02
N GLY A 94 9.03 6.52 -1.45
CA GLY A 94 10.39 7.04 -1.47
C GLY A 94 10.47 8.32 -2.30
N LYS A 95 10.97 9.42 -1.73
CA LYS A 95 10.91 10.79 -2.26
C LYS A 95 11.48 10.96 -3.67
N ASP A 96 12.43 10.10 -4.05
CA ASP A 96 13.03 10.16 -5.39
C ASP A 96 12.09 9.65 -6.49
N LEU A 97 11.02 8.91 -6.13
CA LEU A 97 9.99 8.50 -7.07
C LEU A 97 9.14 9.72 -7.45
N GLU A 98 8.71 9.77 -8.70
CA GLU A 98 7.81 10.81 -9.21
C GLU A 98 6.43 10.20 -9.48
N PRO A 99 5.37 10.56 -8.71
CA PRO A 99 4.02 10.13 -9.02
C PRO A 99 3.61 10.62 -10.41
N VAL A 100 2.99 9.75 -11.21
CA VAL A 100 2.46 10.16 -12.52
C VAL A 100 1.23 11.03 -12.30
N MET A 101 1.21 12.21 -12.93
CA MET A 101 0.16 13.20 -12.75
C MET A 101 -0.88 13.10 -13.87
N SER A 102 -2.16 13.03 -13.51
CA SER A 102 -3.28 13.19 -14.45
C SER A 102 -3.57 14.67 -14.73
N ASP A 103 -3.40 15.54 -13.72
CA ASP A 103 -3.46 16.99 -13.84
C ASP A 103 -2.47 17.65 -12.86
N ALA A 104 -1.29 18.02 -13.35
CA ALA A 104 -0.25 18.64 -12.53
C ALA A 104 -0.63 20.03 -12.01
N ALA A 105 -1.48 20.78 -12.72
CA ALA A 105 -1.89 22.12 -12.28
C ALA A 105 -2.82 22.08 -11.06
N GLN A 106 -3.49 20.94 -10.84
CA GLN A 106 -4.37 20.70 -9.70
C GLN A 106 -3.78 19.68 -8.71
N SER A 107 -2.52 19.32 -8.87
CA SER A 107 -1.84 18.27 -8.04
C SER A 107 -2.56 16.91 -8.08
N MET A 108 -3.29 16.60 -9.17
CA MET A 108 -4.00 15.33 -9.33
C MET A 108 -3.06 14.25 -9.82
N VAL A 109 -3.04 13.13 -9.09
CA VAL A 109 -2.24 11.95 -9.40
C VAL A 109 -3.06 10.96 -10.23
N GLU A 110 -2.41 10.32 -11.22
CA GLU A 110 -3.03 9.27 -12.03
C GLU A 110 -3.17 7.98 -11.22
N PHE A 111 -4.33 7.33 -11.34
CA PHE A 111 -4.61 6.04 -10.70
C PHE A 111 -5.70 5.28 -11.46
N ASP A 112 -5.72 3.96 -11.28
CA ASP A 112 -6.80 3.09 -11.74
C ASP A 112 -7.49 2.40 -10.55
N LEU A 113 -8.82 2.33 -10.57
CA LEU A 113 -9.58 1.60 -9.57
C LEU A 113 -9.54 0.09 -9.84
N GLY A 114 -9.28 -0.67 -8.78
CA GLY A 114 -9.28 -2.13 -8.82
C GLY A 114 -10.65 -2.77 -8.59
N ASP A 115 -10.64 -4.09 -8.45
CA ASP A 115 -11.87 -4.90 -8.30
C ASP A 115 -12.64 -4.62 -7.03
N ALA A 116 -11.97 -4.29 -5.92
CA ALA A 116 -12.60 -3.91 -4.66
C ALA A 116 -13.40 -2.61 -4.77
N SER A 117 -13.02 -1.76 -5.72
CA SER A 117 -13.52 -0.41 -5.95
C SER A 117 -14.49 -0.30 -7.14
N LYS A 118 -14.87 -1.41 -7.77
CA LYS A 118 -15.74 -1.41 -8.98
C LYS A 118 -17.06 -0.68 -8.83
N ARG A 119 -17.57 -0.54 -7.61
CA ARG A 119 -18.86 0.10 -7.30
C ARG A 119 -18.67 1.47 -6.67
N SER A 120 -17.46 2.02 -6.74
CA SER A 120 -17.16 3.36 -6.24
C SER A 120 -18.03 4.41 -6.92
N SER A 121 -18.51 5.34 -6.12
CA SER A 121 -19.30 6.49 -6.58
C SER A 121 -18.42 7.71 -6.85
N GLY A 122 -17.21 7.73 -6.31
CA GLY A 122 -16.24 8.78 -6.53
C GLY A 122 -14.91 8.48 -5.83
N SER A 123 -13.83 8.86 -6.50
CA SER A 123 -12.47 8.71 -6.00
C SER A 123 -11.58 9.86 -6.45
N VAL A 124 -10.63 10.22 -5.61
CA VAL A 124 -9.65 11.29 -5.88
C VAL A 124 -8.29 10.85 -5.34
N CYS A 125 -7.23 11.16 -6.09
CA CYS A 125 -5.86 11.06 -5.62
C CYS A 125 -5.12 12.37 -5.85
N MET A 126 -4.54 12.93 -4.80
CA MET A 126 -3.84 14.22 -4.85
C MET A 126 -2.44 14.10 -4.28
N LEU A 127 -1.50 14.81 -4.88
CA LEU A 127 -0.17 14.98 -4.34
C LEU A 127 -0.22 15.85 -3.07
N TRP A 128 0.43 15.42 -2.01
CA TRP A 128 0.57 16.18 -0.78
C TRP A 128 1.99 16.76 -0.68
N GLU A 129 2.17 18.01 -1.11
CA GLU A 129 3.48 18.66 -1.19
C GLU A 129 3.77 19.61 -0.04
N SER A 130 2.73 20.21 0.56
CA SER A 130 2.91 21.26 1.57
C SER A 130 2.48 20.80 2.96
N GLY A 131 3.30 21.15 3.96
CA GLY A 131 2.98 20.81 5.35
C GLY A 131 3.11 19.32 5.67
N LEU A 132 3.99 18.62 4.94
CA LEU A 132 4.33 17.24 5.28
C LEU A 132 4.85 17.15 6.73
N PRO A 133 4.42 16.13 7.50
CA PRO A 133 4.98 15.86 8.80
C PRO A 133 6.50 15.71 8.76
N LYS A 134 7.15 16.15 9.83
CA LYS A 134 8.61 16.08 9.95
C LYS A 134 9.12 14.64 9.83
N GLU A 135 8.35 13.68 10.30
CA GLU A 135 8.64 12.25 10.22
C GLU A 135 8.77 11.77 8.77
N LEU A 136 7.99 12.30 7.85
CA LEU A 136 8.10 11.95 6.42
C LEU A 136 9.34 12.60 5.81
N THR A 137 9.55 13.88 6.07
CA THR A 137 10.69 14.62 5.50
C THR A 137 12.04 14.14 6.04
N ASP A 138 12.12 13.76 7.32
CA ASP A 138 13.34 13.21 7.94
C ASP A 138 13.70 11.81 7.39
N ASN A 139 12.73 11.10 6.84
CA ASN A 139 12.92 9.76 6.27
C ASN A 139 12.92 9.75 4.72
N ASP A 140 13.07 10.90 4.08
CA ASP A 140 13.08 11.05 2.62
C ASP A 140 11.85 10.42 1.93
N LEU A 141 10.66 10.66 2.52
CA LEU A 141 9.37 10.20 1.99
C LEU A 141 8.56 11.37 1.42
N GLY A 142 7.90 11.11 0.29
CA GLY A 142 6.80 11.88 -0.24
C GLY A 142 5.46 11.27 0.17
N SER A 143 4.35 11.97 -0.08
CA SER A 143 3.02 11.45 0.18
C SER A 143 2.01 11.87 -0.88
N ILE A 144 1.05 10.97 -1.15
CA ILE A 144 -0.18 11.24 -1.89
C ILE A 144 -1.36 10.92 -0.97
N PHE A 145 -2.47 11.65 -1.14
CA PHE A 145 -3.72 11.35 -0.45
C PHE A 145 -4.72 10.75 -1.43
N PHE A 146 -5.13 9.52 -1.17
CA PHE A 146 -6.17 8.82 -1.93
C PHE A 146 -7.44 8.74 -1.10
N THR A 147 -8.59 9.05 -1.68
CA THR A 147 -9.90 8.88 -1.06
C THR A 147 -10.90 8.29 -2.03
N GLU A 148 -11.81 7.49 -1.49
CA GLU A 148 -12.86 6.80 -2.22
C GLU A 148 -14.14 6.70 -1.38
N ILE A 149 -15.30 6.82 -2.02
CA ILE A 149 -16.61 6.75 -1.41
C ILE A 149 -17.57 5.87 -2.22
N PHE A 150 -18.44 5.14 -1.52
CA PHE A 150 -19.53 4.35 -2.08
C PHE A 150 -20.88 4.93 -1.60
N ASP A 151 -21.65 5.51 -2.52
CA ASP A 151 -22.98 6.02 -2.22
C ASP A 151 -24.03 4.93 -2.42
N GLY A 152 -24.55 4.41 -1.31
CA GLY A 152 -25.53 3.32 -1.31
C GLY A 152 -24.95 1.93 -1.65
N ASP A 153 -23.68 1.82 -1.93
CA ASP A 153 -22.97 0.57 -2.23
C ASP A 153 -21.84 0.32 -1.21
N LYS A 154 -21.04 -0.72 -1.42
CA LYS A 154 -19.98 -1.15 -0.50
C LYS A 154 -18.77 -1.64 -1.27
N GLY A 155 -17.58 -1.40 -0.69
CA GLY A 155 -16.33 -1.90 -1.21
C GLY A 155 -16.21 -3.42 -1.09
N GLY A 156 -15.46 -4.02 -2.02
CA GLY A 156 -15.14 -5.45 -2.07
C GLY A 156 -13.85 -5.81 -1.34
N ASP A 157 -13.43 -7.07 -1.48
CA ASP A 157 -12.04 -7.50 -1.30
C ASP A 157 -11.31 -7.47 -2.64
N GLY A 158 -10.00 -7.39 -2.60
CA GLY A 158 -9.14 -7.36 -3.78
C GLY A 158 -8.36 -6.06 -3.93
N GLU A 159 -7.99 -5.71 -5.14
CA GLU A 159 -7.31 -4.46 -5.46
C GLU A 159 -8.27 -3.28 -5.27
N ILE A 160 -7.88 -2.32 -4.41
CA ILE A 160 -8.59 -1.04 -4.24
C ILE A 160 -8.21 -0.11 -5.38
N VAL A 161 -6.90 0.11 -5.53
CA VAL A 161 -6.36 1.11 -6.44
C VAL A 161 -4.95 0.73 -6.88
N LYS A 162 -4.59 1.15 -8.09
CA LYS A 162 -3.24 1.08 -8.63
C LYS A 162 -2.72 2.50 -8.85
N PHE A 163 -1.51 2.77 -8.38
CA PHE A 163 -0.78 4.01 -8.55
C PHE A 163 0.40 3.83 -9.50
N TYR A 164 0.83 4.89 -10.13
CA TYR A 164 1.91 4.94 -11.11
C TYR A 164 3.02 5.85 -10.62
N PHE A 165 4.25 5.30 -10.56
CA PHE A 165 5.44 6.04 -10.12
C PHE A 165 6.54 5.91 -11.17
N LYS A 166 7.10 7.04 -11.61
CA LYS A 166 8.28 7.04 -12.46
C LYS A 166 9.53 6.82 -11.60
N VAL A 167 10.30 5.81 -11.92
CA VAL A 167 11.59 5.51 -11.28
C VAL A 167 12.65 6.50 -11.84
N PRO A 168 13.51 7.10 -10.98
CA PRO A 168 14.56 8.01 -11.48
C PRO A 168 15.43 7.36 -12.55
N GLU A 169 15.76 8.12 -13.62
CA GLU A 169 16.62 7.63 -14.72
C GLU A 169 18.02 7.18 -14.27
N LYS A 170 18.52 7.76 -13.16
CA LYS A 170 19.82 7.46 -12.58
C LYS A 170 19.77 6.51 -11.39
N ALA A 171 18.61 5.91 -11.12
CA ALA A 171 18.45 4.95 -10.03
C ALA A 171 19.38 3.75 -10.26
N LYS A 172 20.05 3.34 -9.18
CA LYS A 172 20.98 2.19 -9.24
C LYS A 172 20.22 0.89 -9.09
N LYS A 173 20.62 -0.13 -9.84
CA LYS A 173 20.11 -1.48 -9.66
C LYS A 173 20.22 -1.91 -8.20
N GLY A 174 19.13 -2.51 -7.67
CA GLY A 174 19.03 -2.93 -6.28
C GLY A 174 18.57 -1.83 -5.31
N THR A 175 18.38 -0.57 -5.77
CA THR A 175 17.72 0.45 -4.95
C THR A 175 16.29 0.04 -4.67
N VAL A 176 15.87 0.16 -3.41
CA VAL A 176 14.50 -0.16 -2.96
C VAL A 176 13.84 1.13 -2.48
N TYR A 177 12.71 1.47 -3.08
CA TYR A 177 11.87 2.59 -2.68
C TYR A 177 10.68 2.06 -1.89
N PRO A 178 10.53 2.39 -0.60
CA PRO A 178 9.42 1.92 0.22
C PRO A 178 8.10 2.57 -0.20
N ILE A 179 7.01 1.81 -0.06
CA ILE A 179 5.63 2.28 -0.20
C ILE A 179 4.87 1.89 1.07
N GLY A 180 4.11 2.82 1.65
CA GLY A 180 3.43 2.56 2.92
C GLY A 180 2.26 3.50 3.18
N ILE A 181 1.81 3.54 4.41
CA ILE A 181 0.77 4.45 4.90
C ILE A 181 1.37 5.31 6.01
N TYR A 182 1.03 6.60 6.01
CA TYR A 182 1.24 7.48 7.14
C TYR A 182 -0.13 7.85 7.71
N TYR A 183 -0.47 7.32 8.87
CA TYR A 183 -1.76 7.57 9.48
C TYR A 183 -1.87 8.99 10.02
N MET A 184 -2.85 9.75 9.53
CA MET A 184 -3.23 11.08 10.03
C MET A 184 -4.46 10.96 10.93
N PRO A 185 -4.34 11.26 12.24
CA PRO A 185 -5.47 11.15 13.16
C PRO A 185 -6.60 12.15 12.84
N PRO A 186 -7.83 11.88 13.30
CA PRO A 186 -9.04 12.65 12.94
C PRO A 186 -9.11 14.08 13.54
N THR A 187 -8.00 14.65 13.95
CA THR A 187 -7.92 16.03 14.42
C THR A 187 -7.60 17.04 13.31
N ASP A 188 -7.26 16.56 12.12
CA ASP A 188 -6.92 17.36 10.95
C ASP A 188 -8.03 17.25 9.89
N GLU A 189 -8.15 18.25 9.03
CA GLU A 189 -9.07 18.25 7.87
C GLU A 189 -8.74 17.15 6.83
N ARG A 190 -7.56 16.53 6.95
CA ARG A 190 -7.04 15.46 6.09
C ARG A 190 -6.93 14.12 6.80
N SER A 191 -7.84 13.85 7.72
CA SER A 191 -7.82 12.61 8.50
C SER A 191 -7.93 11.36 7.65
N ASP A 192 -7.11 10.37 7.98
CA ASP A 192 -7.27 9.03 7.40
C ASP A 192 -8.48 8.34 7.99
N MET A 193 -9.14 7.54 7.16
CA MET A 193 -10.35 6.82 7.53
C MET A 193 -10.49 5.51 6.76
N PHE A 194 -11.11 4.53 7.40
CA PHE A 194 -11.60 3.31 6.77
C PHE A 194 -12.96 2.96 7.37
N ILE A 195 -14.02 3.54 6.80
CA ILE A 195 -15.35 3.53 7.40
C ILE A 195 -16.06 2.22 7.10
N GLY A 196 -16.34 1.45 8.17
CA GLY A 196 -17.17 0.25 8.10
C GLY A 196 -18.65 0.54 7.93
N THR A 197 -19.40 -0.45 7.44
CA THR A 197 -20.84 -0.36 7.17
C THR A 197 -21.72 -0.36 8.43
N ASP A 198 -21.17 -0.75 9.55
CA ASP A 198 -21.86 -0.89 10.86
C ASP A 198 -21.49 0.22 11.85
N GLY A 199 -20.67 1.19 11.41
CA GLY A 199 -20.19 2.26 12.29
C GLY A 199 -19.17 1.81 13.34
N ASP A 200 -18.73 0.56 13.29
CA ASP A 200 -17.71 0.04 14.21
C ASP A 200 -16.31 0.55 13.82
N LYS A 201 -15.77 1.44 14.64
CA LYS A 201 -14.41 2.00 14.46
C LYS A 201 -13.29 0.99 14.71
N SER A 202 -13.57 -0.21 15.21
CA SER A 202 -12.56 -1.24 15.42
C SER A 202 -11.92 -1.70 14.09
N ARG A 203 -12.69 -1.69 12.99
CA ARG A 203 -12.16 -2.01 11.66
C ARG A 203 -11.19 -0.97 11.13
N GLU A 204 -11.50 0.31 11.32
CA GLU A 204 -10.61 1.41 10.98
C GLU A 204 -9.28 1.26 11.73
N LYS A 205 -9.35 1.05 13.03
CA LYS A 205 -8.19 0.83 13.87
C LYS A 205 -7.37 -0.37 13.39
N TYR A 206 -8.05 -1.49 13.12
CA TYR A 206 -7.40 -2.70 12.65
C TYR A 206 -6.69 -2.50 11.31
N ALA A 207 -7.32 -1.81 10.35
CA ALA A 207 -6.73 -1.51 9.05
C ALA A 207 -5.41 -0.74 9.19
N PHE A 208 -5.38 0.29 10.06
CA PHE A 208 -4.20 1.11 10.26
C PHE A 208 -3.13 0.50 11.17
N GLN A 209 -3.44 -0.53 11.94
CA GLN A 209 -2.46 -1.26 12.75
C GLN A 209 -1.86 -2.48 12.03
N ASN A 210 -2.56 -3.03 11.02
CA ASN A 210 -2.22 -4.32 10.39
C ASN A 210 -2.02 -4.21 8.88
N TRP A 211 -1.57 -3.07 8.39
CA TRP A 211 -1.21 -2.94 6.98
C TRP A 211 0.19 -3.50 6.69
N THR A 212 0.40 -3.91 5.47
CA THR A 212 1.69 -4.39 4.97
C THR A 212 2.21 -3.45 3.90
N GLY A 213 3.41 -2.90 4.10
CA GLY A 213 4.10 -2.07 3.13
C GLY A 213 4.50 -2.84 1.89
N GLY A 214 4.68 -2.09 0.80
CA GLY A 214 5.22 -2.57 -0.45
C GLY A 214 6.53 -1.88 -0.82
N SER A 215 7.02 -2.15 -2.01
CA SER A 215 8.24 -1.52 -2.51
C SER A 215 8.32 -1.52 -4.04
N ILE A 216 9.13 -0.58 -4.56
CA ILE A 216 9.63 -0.61 -5.93
C ILE A 216 11.12 -0.91 -5.87
N THR A 217 11.54 -2.03 -6.46
CA THR A 217 12.97 -2.42 -6.55
C THR A 217 13.48 -2.16 -7.95
N VAL A 218 14.62 -1.48 -8.05
CA VAL A 218 15.25 -1.20 -9.35
C VAL A 218 15.98 -2.44 -9.87
N LYS A 219 15.57 -2.99 -11.03
CA LYS A 219 16.13 -4.19 -11.68
C LYS A 219 17.28 -3.89 -12.64
#